data_dc699f9fd8dffa8e897a2c96c63ebc5d
#
_entry.id   dc699f9fd8dffa8e897a2c96c63ebc5d
#
_cell.length_a   1.000
_cell.length_b   1.000
_cell.length_c   1.000
_cell.angle_alpha   90.00
_cell.angle_beta   90.00
_cell.angle_gamma   90.00
#
_symmetry.space_group_name_H-M   'P 1'
#
loop_
_entity.id
_entity.type
_entity.pdbx_description
1 polymer ?
#
loop_
_entity_poly.entity_id
_entity_poly.type
_entity_poly.pdbx_seq_one_letter_code
_entity_poly.pdbx_strand_id
1 'polypeptide(L)'
;MKNKHNEQLGSEIERSDNRIDITGEVFTPLELCDRMIDEIPKENLKNSESTFIDPSAGNGNFLICLKTKLLQYHSEDHVLNHMLYAVELMPDNHKEMCERLGVDINHPHYVCHDTLTYDYSFGEPIGIEAHFT
;
A
#
# COMPACT_ATOMS: atom_id res chain seq x y z
N MET A 1 7.77 -13.22 -23.09
CA MET A 1 8.33 -12.83 -21.79
C MET A 1 7.28 -13.02 -20.71
N LYS A 2 7.63 -13.77 -19.68
CA LYS A 2 6.75 -13.93 -18.52
C LYS A 2 6.70 -12.60 -17.76
N ASN A 3 5.55 -12.03 -17.57
CA ASN A 3 5.44 -10.75 -16.89
C ASN A 3 5.46 -10.91 -15.36
N LYS A 4 5.74 -9.81 -14.66
CA LYS A 4 5.82 -9.80 -13.20
C LYS A 4 4.49 -10.16 -12.54
N HIS A 5 3.36 -9.86 -13.18
CA HIS A 5 2.04 -10.16 -12.66
C HIS A 5 1.82 -11.65 -12.47
N ASN A 6 2.22 -12.48 -13.45
CA ASN A 6 2.06 -13.93 -13.36
C ASN A 6 2.91 -14.53 -12.24
N GLU A 7 4.15 -14.05 -12.08
CA GLU A 7 5.02 -14.52 -11.00
C GLU A 7 4.47 -14.14 -9.62
N GLN A 8 3.96 -12.94 -9.47
CA GLN A 8 3.36 -12.47 -8.23
C GLN A 8 2.10 -13.22 -7.87
N LEU A 9 1.24 -13.53 -8.84
CA LEU A 9 0.03 -14.32 -8.61
C LEU A 9 0.35 -15.72 -8.09
N GLY A 10 1.41 -16.36 -8.61
CA GLY A 10 1.85 -17.65 -8.10
C GLY A 10 2.24 -17.60 -6.62
N SER A 11 3.05 -16.59 -6.24
CA SER A 11 3.44 -16.37 -4.85
C SER A 11 2.24 -16.08 -3.94
N GLU A 12 1.30 -15.26 -4.41
CA GLU A 12 0.09 -14.93 -3.67
C GLU A 12 -0.77 -16.16 -3.40
N ILE A 13 -0.93 -17.03 -4.39
CA ILE A 13 -1.72 -18.26 -4.25
C ILE A 13 -1.13 -19.15 -3.17
N GLU A 14 0.19 -19.36 -3.16
CA GLU A 14 0.85 -20.19 -2.15
C GLU A 14 0.64 -19.66 -0.74
N ARG A 15 0.83 -18.37 -0.52
CA ARG A 15 0.60 -17.75 0.79
C ARG A 15 -0.86 -17.77 1.20
N SER A 16 -1.76 -17.52 0.25
CA SER A 16 -3.20 -17.49 0.51
C SER A 16 -3.74 -18.80 1.02
N ASP A 17 -3.31 -19.92 0.43
CA ASP A 17 -3.79 -21.25 0.85
C ASP A 17 -3.55 -21.50 2.34
N ASN A 18 -2.40 -21.09 2.87
CA ASN A 18 -2.10 -21.23 4.28
C ASN A 18 -2.81 -20.20 5.15
N ARG A 19 -2.85 -18.94 4.71
CA ARG A 19 -3.31 -17.84 5.54
C ARG A 19 -4.81 -17.66 5.57
N ILE A 20 -5.51 -18.04 4.52
CA ILE A 20 -6.98 -18.04 4.54
C ILE A 20 -7.47 -18.97 5.66
N ASP A 21 -6.82 -20.12 5.84
CA ASP A 21 -7.16 -21.05 6.91
C ASP A 21 -6.90 -20.52 8.32
N ILE A 22 -5.89 -19.63 8.47
CA ILE A 22 -5.45 -19.13 9.77
C ILE A 22 -5.99 -17.73 10.06
N THR A 23 -5.89 -16.79 9.09
CA THR A 23 -6.17 -15.36 9.28
C THR A 23 -7.32 -14.82 8.44
N GLY A 24 -7.81 -15.58 7.45
CA GLY A 24 -8.80 -15.10 6.49
C GLY A 24 -8.23 -14.15 5.44
N GLU A 25 -6.89 -14.09 5.30
CA GLU A 25 -6.23 -13.16 4.39
C GLU A 25 -6.52 -13.50 2.92
N VAL A 26 -6.88 -12.47 2.13
CA VAL A 26 -7.11 -12.59 0.68
C VAL A 26 -6.48 -11.39 -0.02
N PHE A 27 -5.65 -11.65 -1.03
CA PHE A 27 -5.07 -10.58 -1.85
C PHE A 27 -6.04 -10.15 -2.94
N THR A 28 -6.12 -8.83 -3.18
CA THR A 28 -6.91 -8.27 -4.26
C THR A 28 -6.18 -8.49 -5.59
N PRO A 29 -6.79 -9.13 -6.59
CA PRO A 29 -6.14 -9.33 -7.90
C PRO A 29 -5.79 -8.00 -8.56
N LEU A 30 -4.67 -7.99 -9.31
CA LEU A 30 -4.19 -6.77 -9.98
C LEU A 30 -5.21 -6.19 -10.96
N GLU A 31 -5.93 -7.02 -11.68
CA GLU A 31 -6.98 -6.55 -12.61
C GLU A 31 -8.09 -5.80 -11.88
N LEU A 32 -8.47 -6.29 -10.70
CA LEU A 32 -9.48 -5.62 -9.89
C LEU A 32 -8.94 -4.31 -9.32
N CYS A 33 -7.67 -4.29 -8.91
CA CYS A 33 -7.01 -3.07 -8.46
C CYS A 33 -7.05 -1.99 -9.55
N ASP A 34 -6.73 -2.34 -10.78
CA ASP A 34 -6.78 -1.40 -11.91
C ASP A 34 -8.18 -0.84 -12.12
N ARG A 35 -9.21 -1.69 -12.03
CA ARG A 35 -10.60 -1.24 -12.15
C ARG A 35 -11.01 -0.29 -11.03
N MET A 36 -10.58 -0.58 -9.80
CA MET A 36 -10.87 0.28 -8.65
C MET A 36 -10.21 1.65 -8.83
N ILE A 37 -8.99 1.69 -9.34
CA ILE A 37 -8.27 2.93 -9.59
C ILE A 37 -8.92 3.74 -10.70
N ASP A 38 -9.44 3.08 -11.74
CA ASP A 38 -10.15 3.75 -12.82
C ASP A 38 -11.44 4.46 -12.34
N GLU A 39 -11.99 4.05 -11.21
CA GLU A 39 -13.15 4.72 -10.59
C GLU A 39 -12.76 6.00 -9.83
N ILE A 40 -11.49 6.24 -9.57
CA ILE A 40 -11.05 7.45 -8.87
C ILE A 40 -11.12 8.63 -9.85
N PRO A 41 -11.80 9.74 -9.46
CA PRO A 41 -11.86 10.91 -10.33
C PRO A 41 -10.46 11.42 -10.69
N LYS A 42 -10.24 11.78 -11.95
CA LYS A 42 -8.93 12.25 -12.42
C LYS A 42 -8.44 13.47 -11.67
N GLU A 43 -9.33 14.36 -11.28
CA GLU A 43 -8.96 15.54 -10.49
C GLU A 43 -8.33 15.17 -9.16
N ASN A 44 -8.77 14.06 -8.53
CA ASN A 44 -8.17 13.58 -7.30
C ASN A 44 -6.77 13.00 -7.54
N LEU A 45 -6.57 12.33 -8.66
CA LEU A 45 -5.25 11.79 -9.03
C LEU A 45 -4.27 12.89 -9.38
N LYS A 46 -4.74 13.96 -10.02
CA LYS A 46 -3.89 15.10 -10.44
C LYS A 46 -3.54 16.04 -9.31
N ASN A 47 -4.37 16.12 -8.27
CA ASN A 47 -4.16 17.04 -7.16
C ASN A 47 -2.99 16.56 -6.29
N SER A 48 -1.94 17.37 -6.21
CA SER A 48 -0.74 17.04 -5.43
C SER A 48 -0.99 16.95 -3.92
N GLU A 49 -2.10 17.49 -3.44
CA GLU A 49 -2.48 17.44 -2.03
C GLU A 49 -3.30 16.17 -1.68
N SER A 50 -3.70 15.39 -2.67
CA SER A 50 -4.45 14.16 -2.44
C SER A 50 -3.61 13.13 -1.72
N THR A 51 -4.23 12.43 -0.76
CA THR A 51 -3.60 11.33 -0.04
C THR A 51 -4.46 10.08 -0.17
N PHE A 52 -3.80 8.93 -0.23
CA PHE A 52 -4.44 7.63 -0.39
C PHE A 52 -3.91 6.68 0.66
N ILE A 53 -4.80 6.00 1.36
CA ILE A 53 -4.42 5.04 2.39
C ILE A 53 -5.02 3.67 2.08
N ASP A 54 -4.19 2.63 2.20
CA ASP A 54 -4.66 1.25 2.17
C ASP A 54 -4.43 0.64 3.57
N PRO A 55 -5.48 0.50 4.38
CA PRO A 55 -5.35 0.00 5.74
C PRO A 55 -5.18 -1.51 5.82
N SER A 56 -5.22 -2.21 4.69
CA SER A 56 -5.06 -3.65 4.61
C SER A 56 -4.30 -4.00 3.33
N ALA A 57 -3.06 -3.50 3.26
CA ALA A 57 -2.30 -3.40 2.01
C ALA A 57 -1.88 -4.75 1.42
N GLY A 58 -1.82 -5.82 2.22
CA GLY A 58 -1.33 -7.10 1.74
C GLY A 58 0.09 -7.00 1.21
N ASN A 59 0.33 -7.57 0.05
CA ASN A 59 1.63 -7.48 -0.63
C ASN A 59 1.80 -6.22 -1.47
N GLY A 60 0.84 -5.29 -1.41
CA GLY A 60 0.92 -4.00 -2.08
C GLY A 60 0.32 -3.93 -3.47
N ASN A 61 -0.49 -4.90 -3.89
CA ASN A 61 -1.08 -4.90 -5.24
C ASN A 61 -1.80 -3.60 -5.57
N PHE A 62 -2.70 -3.13 -4.71
CA PHE A 62 -3.43 -1.89 -4.94
C PHE A 62 -2.51 -0.69 -5.01
N LEU A 63 -1.54 -0.60 -4.08
CA LEU A 63 -0.60 0.51 -4.02
C LEU A 63 0.32 0.56 -5.23
N ILE A 64 0.76 -0.59 -5.75
CA ILE A 64 1.59 -0.64 -6.97
C ILE A 64 0.80 -0.10 -8.16
N CYS A 65 -0.44 -0.51 -8.33
CA CYS A 65 -1.29 -0.02 -9.41
C CYS A 65 -1.56 1.48 -9.27
N LEU A 66 -1.84 1.92 -8.05
CA LEU A 66 -2.10 3.33 -7.76
C LEU A 66 -0.84 4.19 -7.98
N LYS A 67 0.32 3.72 -7.53
CA LYS A 67 1.61 4.38 -7.78
C LYS A 67 1.82 4.59 -9.27
N THR A 68 1.63 3.55 -10.07
CA THR A 68 1.79 3.61 -11.54
C THR A 68 0.89 4.69 -12.13
N LYS A 69 -0.34 4.77 -11.66
CA LYS A 69 -1.30 5.79 -12.15
C LYS A 69 -0.87 7.21 -11.73
N LEU A 70 -0.47 7.39 -10.48
CA LEU A 70 -0.06 8.69 -9.96
C LEU A 70 1.22 9.22 -10.60
N LEU A 71 2.12 8.33 -11.03
CA LEU A 71 3.35 8.72 -11.73
C LEU A 71 3.10 9.41 -13.07
N GLN A 72 1.88 9.32 -13.61
CA GLN A 72 1.49 10.08 -14.79
C GLN A 72 1.40 11.58 -14.51
N TYR A 73 1.24 11.97 -13.25
CA TYR A 73 0.98 13.36 -12.85
C TYR A 73 2.00 13.92 -11.86
N HIS A 74 2.74 13.06 -11.15
CA HIS A 74 3.61 13.46 -10.04
C HIS A 74 4.94 12.73 -10.10
N SER A 75 5.96 13.27 -9.41
CA SER A 75 7.24 12.59 -9.27
C SER A 75 7.12 11.38 -8.34
N GLU A 76 8.01 10.42 -8.50
CA GLU A 76 8.05 9.25 -7.62
C GLU A 76 8.24 9.65 -6.16
N ASP A 77 9.16 10.59 -5.91
CA ASP A 77 9.40 11.08 -4.55
C ASP A 77 8.14 11.63 -3.91
N HIS A 78 7.38 12.45 -4.64
CA HIS A 78 6.14 13.02 -4.14
C HIS A 78 5.09 11.94 -3.86
N VAL A 79 4.93 10.99 -4.78
CA VAL A 79 3.96 9.90 -4.62
C VAL A 79 4.26 9.08 -3.38
N LEU A 80 5.50 8.65 -3.21
CA LEU A 80 5.87 7.76 -2.12
C LEU A 80 5.93 8.43 -0.75
N ASN A 81 6.31 9.70 -0.70
CA ASN A 81 6.56 10.41 0.56
C ASN A 81 5.45 11.36 0.97
N HIS A 82 4.47 11.65 0.11
CA HIS A 82 3.40 12.60 0.41
C HIS A 82 2.00 12.14 0.05
N MET A 83 1.84 11.12 -0.79
CA MET A 83 0.52 10.73 -1.28
C MET A 83 0.07 9.35 -0.82
N LEU A 84 0.98 8.38 -0.66
CA LEU A 84 0.62 7.00 -0.32
C LEU A 84 0.90 6.66 1.13
N TYR A 85 -0.03 5.91 1.73
CA TYR A 85 0.05 5.40 3.09
C TYR A 85 -0.52 3.99 3.14
N ALA A 86 0.07 3.13 3.98
CA ALA A 86 -0.39 1.75 4.09
C ALA A 86 -0.17 1.17 5.48
N VAL A 87 -1.06 0.27 5.85
CA VAL A 87 -0.90 -0.56 7.05
C VAL A 87 -1.05 -2.02 6.63
N GLU A 88 -0.14 -2.87 7.07
CA GLU A 88 -0.20 -4.30 6.81
C GLU A 88 0.22 -5.08 8.05
N LEU A 89 -0.59 -6.07 8.43
CA LEU A 89 -0.39 -6.86 9.65
C LEU A 89 0.80 -7.82 9.53
N MET A 90 0.95 -8.47 8.36
CA MET A 90 1.91 -9.57 8.20
C MET A 90 3.28 -9.06 7.77
N PRO A 91 4.36 -9.36 8.56
CA PRO A 91 5.70 -8.82 8.25
C PRO A 91 6.24 -9.19 6.88
N ASP A 92 5.98 -10.40 6.38
CA ASP A 92 6.45 -10.81 5.05
C ASP A 92 5.74 -10.05 3.93
N ASN A 93 4.44 -9.78 4.09
CA ASN A 93 3.70 -8.96 3.13
C ASN A 93 4.16 -7.51 3.17
N HIS A 94 4.39 -6.98 4.36
CA HIS A 94 4.91 -5.62 4.52
C HIS A 94 6.27 -5.49 3.83
N LYS A 95 7.16 -6.45 4.03
CA LYS A 95 8.47 -6.47 3.37
C LYS A 95 8.33 -6.49 1.85
N GLU A 96 7.48 -7.37 1.32
CA GLU A 96 7.24 -7.45 -0.13
C GLU A 96 6.68 -6.15 -0.68
N MET A 97 5.70 -5.57 0.01
CA MET A 97 5.13 -4.27 -0.37
C MET A 97 6.19 -3.18 -0.47
N CYS A 98 7.03 -3.06 0.54
CA CYS A 98 8.10 -2.06 0.55
C CYS A 98 9.11 -2.28 -0.58
N GLU A 99 9.50 -3.52 -0.82
CA GLU A 99 10.39 -3.87 -1.92
C GLU A 99 9.78 -3.50 -3.28
N ARG A 100 8.50 -3.83 -3.47
CA ARG A 100 7.78 -3.52 -4.72
C ARG A 100 7.61 -2.03 -4.94
N LEU A 101 7.35 -1.27 -3.89
CA LEU A 101 7.23 0.20 -3.96
C LEU A 101 8.58 0.89 -4.10
N GLY A 102 9.65 0.23 -3.70
CA GLY A 102 10.98 0.82 -3.72
C GLY A 102 11.23 1.74 -2.53
N VAL A 103 10.66 1.42 -1.37
CA VAL A 103 10.83 2.21 -0.15
C VAL A 103 11.53 1.39 0.93
N ASP A 104 12.14 2.08 1.90
CA ASP A 104 12.76 1.45 3.04
C ASP A 104 11.69 0.78 3.91
N ILE A 105 12.04 -0.36 4.51
CA ILE A 105 11.12 -1.12 5.37
C ILE A 105 10.69 -0.31 6.61
N ASN A 106 11.46 0.69 6.97
CA ASN A 106 11.16 1.58 8.11
C ASN A 106 10.50 2.90 7.69
N HIS A 107 10.10 3.02 6.43
CA HIS A 107 9.43 4.23 5.95
C HIS A 107 8.13 4.46 6.73
N PRO A 108 7.94 5.65 7.35
CA PRO A 108 6.81 5.88 8.25
C PRO A 108 5.43 5.81 7.60
N HIS A 109 5.35 5.93 6.27
CA HIS A 109 4.09 5.82 5.55
C HIS A 109 3.63 4.37 5.33
N TYR A 110 4.53 3.39 5.46
CA TYR A 110 4.25 1.98 5.14
C TYR A 110 4.51 1.14 6.37
N VAL A 111 3.46 0.89 7.14
CA VAL A 111 3.56 0.43 8.52
C VAL A 111 3.19 -1.04 8.63
N CYS A 112 3.98 -1.80 9.42
CA CYS A 112 3.64 -3.16 9.80
C CYS A 112 2.98 -3.12 11.18
N HIS A 113 1.67 -3.28 11.21
CA HIS A 113 0.89 -3.17 12.45
C HIS A 113 -0.51 -3.76 12.23
N ASP A 114 -1.21 -4.08 13.33
CA ASP A 114 -2.61 -4.43 13.28
C ASP A 114 -3.42 -3.16 12.91
N THR A 115 -4.14 -3.22 11.81
CA THR A 115 -4.90 -2.08 11.29
C THR A 115 -5.99 -1.60 12.28
N LEU A 116 -6.48 -2.50 13.12
CA LEU A 116 -7.53 -2.18 14.10
C LEU A 116 -7.00 -1.45 15.33
N THR A 117 -5.71 -1.54 15.61
CA THR A 117 -5.09 -0.95 16.79
C THR A 117 -4.05 0.12 16.48
N TYR A 118 -3.68 0.26 15.21
CA TYR A 118 -2.74 1.30 14.80
C TYR A 118 -3.36 2.70 15.00
N ASP A 119 -2.56 3.67 15.43
CA ASP A 119 -3.04 5.03 15.72
C ASP A 119 -3.15 5.94 14.49
N TYR A 120 -2.74 5.46 13.31
CA TYR A 120 -2.78 6.19 12.03
C TYR A 120 -2.00 7.52 12.04
N SER A 121 -0.94 7.59 12.86
CA SER A 121 -0.07 8.77 12.93
C SER A 121 0.93 8.85 11.78
N PHE A 122 1.36 7.71 11.23
CA PHE A 122 2.34 7.62 10.13
C PHE A 122 3.58 8.49 10.38
N GLY A 123 4.06 8.45 11.63
CA GLY A 123 5.25 9.21 12.02
C GLY A 123 4.99 10.66 12.40
N GLU A 124 3.77 11.16 12.27
CA GLU A 124 3.41 12.51 12.68
C GLU A 124 2.96 12.52 14.15
N PRO A 125 3.23 13.60 14.88
CA PRO A 125 2.77 13.71 16.27
C PRO A 125 1.25 13.71 16.37
N ILE A 126 0.71 13.02 17.38
CA ILE A 126 -0.72 12.97 17.65
C ILE A 126 -0.99 13.34 19.11
N GLY A 127 -2.24 13.73 19.40
CA GLY A 127 -2.68 14.03 20.77
C GLY A 127 -1.79 15.04 21.46
N ILE A 128 -1.32 14.69 22.65
CA ILE A 128 -0.46 15.58 23.44
C ILE A 128 0.90 15.82 22.78
N GLU A 129 1.40 14.87 22.01
CA GLU A 129 2.67 15.01 21.31
C GLU A 129 2.69 16.19 20.35
N ALA A 130 1.55 16.49 19.72
CA ALA A 130 1.44 17.60 18.78
C ALA A 130 1.72 18.96 19.42
N HIS A 131 1.60 19.08 20.75
CA HIS A 131 1.85 20.31 21.48
C HIS A 131 3.35 20.58 21.72
N PHE A 132 4.19 19.58 21.52
CA PHE A 132 5.62 19.66 21.82
C PHE A 132 6.54 19.62 20.60
N THR A 133 5.95 19.62 19.40
CA THR A 133 6.73 19.56 18.14
C THR A 133 6.69 20.83 17.30
#